data_b70eb2ace5852ac4885e68bcfcac972b
#
_entry.id   b70eb2ace5852ac4885e68bcfcac972b
#
_cell.length_a   1.000
_cell.length_b   1.000
_cell.length_c   1.000
_cell.angle_alpha   90.00
_cell.angle_beta   90.00
_cell.angle_gamma   90.00
#
_symmetry.space_group_name_H-M   'P 1'
#
loop_
_entity.id
_entity.type
_entity.pdbx_description
1 polymer ?
#
loop_
_entity_poly.entity_id
_entity_poly.type
_entity_poly.pdbx_seq_one_letter_code
_entity_poly.pdbx_strand_id
1 'polypeptide(L)'
;MRDTSRLLLAAVVGGTLLRMLLGATLGLGIDEQYVLAVARDFQWSFLDHPPLGFWMGTIAWKLGGTTTPLVMRLPFILLAIVTTLLLYRFTSRLFGRPAGAWAAVIYNLSPLFSVVSGSWIMPDGPLLAATMGSACCLVPLITEDSERPVHGVRGWAIWLGAGGLLGFALLAKYLAVFYALGVVLYVASVPGVRRWLLHPAPYLGCLLGLLVFSPVLIWNASHEWASFAFQGGRATNQGGMKPIYVAQMVFGAALYLAPWLWWPMIAEGVKASRHGRAERGIWFCLCIAVPTILILSVIPLWGKRGLPHWPAIGFLFLLPVLGRATAAALAEGGRPRRVVTIWLWFSALALPVVAIVLALHARTGLATPLLPDAARAKDPTLDMIPWTPLERLLADAGIEPTQPGLVLAAPHWIEGGRVGAVLADRWPIIVADDNAHHFPFLHDRRDFVGEDVIFIGTRDGVESSVNRFEERFDGFEDLGQVDLHRGGEIVMTLGAIRGKRLRSPLPPLDRQPGS
;
A
#
# COMPACT_ATOMS: atom_id res chain seq x y z
N MET A 1 7.00 35.09 -2.64
CA MET A 1 7.07 34.26 -1.42
C MET A 1 5.70 33.92 -0.82
N ARG A 2 4.78 34.90 -0.67
CA ARG A 2 3.43 34.63 -0.10
C ARG A 2 2.61 33.64 -0.92
N ASP A 3 2.69 33.66 -2.24
CA ASP A 3 1.88 32.79 -3.12
C ASP A 3 2.28 31.32 -3.08
N THR A 4 3.58 31.01 -3.01
CA THR A 4 4.04 29.61 -2.91
C THR A 4 3.68 28.97 -1.58
N SER A 5 3.69 29.75 -0.48
CA SER A 5 3.28 29.25 0.84
C SER A 5 1.76 29.01 0.90
N ARG A 6 0.96 29.87 0.26
CA ARG A 6 -0.49 29.68 0.14
C ARG A 6 -0.83 28.45 -0.69
N LEU A 7 -0.12 28.21 -1.81
CA LEU A 7 -0.29 27.01 -2.63
C LEU A 7 0.05 25.74 -1.85
N LEU A 8 1.16 25.72 -1.11
CA LEU A 8 1.52 24.59 -0.26
C LEU A 8 0.45 24.34 0.81
N LEU A 9 0.00 25.38 1.48
CA LEU A 9 -1.06 25.27 2.48
C LEU A 9 -2.36 24.73 1.86
N ALA A 10 -2.76 25.23 0.71
CA ALA A 10 -3.93 24.75 -0.02
C ALA A 10 -3.80 23.26 -0.42
N ALA A 11 -2.61 22.83 -0.88
CA ALA A 11 -2.35 21.44 -1.21
C ALA A 11 -2.44 20.53 0.04
N VAL A 12 -1.83 20.93 1.16
CA VAL A 12 -1.86 20.17 2.41
C VAL A 12 -3.29 20.12 2.96
N VAL A 13 -3.95 21.26 3.11
CA VAL A 13 -5.30 21.32 3.70
C VAL A 13 -6.32 20.61 2.80
N GLY A 14 -6.35 20.94 1.50
CA GLY A 14 -7.29 20.34 0.54
C GLY A 14 -7.09 18.84 0.41
N GLY A 15 -5.83 18.38 0.29
CA GLY A 15 -5.51 16.96 0.25
C GLY A 15 -5.88 16.22 1.54
N THR A 16 -5.66 16.84 2.71
CA THR A 16 -6.04 16.25 4.00
C THR A 16 -7.55 16.17 4.15
N LEU A 17 -8.28 17.23 3.82
CA LEU A 17 -9.75 17.22 3.87
C LEU A 17 -10.35 16.14 2.96
N LEU A 18 -9.83 15.98 1.75
CA LEU A 18 -10.27 14.92 0.84
C LEU A 18 -10.02 13.52 1.44
N ARG A 19 -8.83 13.28 2.00
CA ARG A 19 -8.50 12.00 2.65
C ARG A 19 -9.37 11.72 3.87
N MET A 20 -9.63 12.73 4.70
CA MET A 20 -10.53 12.61 5.84
C MET A 20 -11.97 12.31 5.40
N LEU A 21 -12.46 12.99 4.36
CA LEU A 21 -13.78 12.72 3.78
C LEU A 21 -13.87 11.26 3.31
N LEU A 22 -12.93 10.79 2.50
CA LEU A 22 -12.90 9.41 2.03
C LEU A 22 -12.69 8.42 3.18
N GLY A 23 -11.85 8.76 4.16
CA GLY A 23 -11.63 7.97 5.36
C GLY A 23 -12.88 7.79 6.20
N ALA A 24 -13.74 8.79 6.26
CA ALA A 24 -15.00 8.77 7.01
C ALA A 24 -16.17 8.13 6.23
N THR A 25 -16.12 8.14 4.90
CA THR A 25 -17.26 7.73 4.05
C THR A 25 -17.11 6.35 3.44
N LEU A 26 -15.89 5.90 3.18
CA LEU A 26 -15.60 4.59 2.62
C LEU A 26 -15.26 3.58 3.73
N GLY A 27 -15.89 2.39 3.68
CA GLY A 27 -15.51 1.27 4.53
C GLY A 27 -14.06 0.83 4.32
N LEU A 28 -13.59 -0.09 5.14
CA LEU A 28 -12.25 -0.68 4.99
C LEU A 28 -12.20 -1.58 3.76
N GLY A 29 -11.14 -1.44 2.96
CA GLY A 29 -10.89 -2.33 1.84
C GLY A 29 -10.33 -3.70 2.29
N ILE A 30 -10.20 -4.64 1.33
CA ILE A 30 -9.75 -6.02 1.59
C ILE A 30 -8.42 -6.04 2.36
N ASP A 31 -7.41 -5.34 1.87
CA ASP A 31 -6.07 -5.32 2.49
C ASP A 31 -6.10 -4.67 3.89
N GLU A 32 -6.94 -3.64 4.09
CA GLU A 32 -7.10 -2.98 5.38
C GLU A 32 -7.74 -3.90 6.42
N GLN A 33 -8.77 -4.65 6.02
CA GLN A 33 -9.44 -5.64 6.86
C GLN A 33 -8.51 -6.79 7.19
N TYR A 34 -7.71 -7.25 6.21
CA TYR A 34 -6.69 -8.25 6.41
C TYR A 34 -5.63 -7.80 7.45
N VAL A 35 -5.12 -6.57 7.33
CA VAL A 35 -4.19 -6.01 8.34
C VAL A 35 -4.80 -6.06 9.74
N LEU A 36 -6.08 -5.68 9.89
CA LEU A 36 -6.76 -5.75 11.19
C LEU A 36 -6.90 -7.17 11.72
N ALA A 37 -7.12 -8.15 10.85
CA ALA A 37 -7.27 -9.55 11.25
C ALA A 37 -5.95 -10.15 11.75
N VAL A 38 -4.83 -9.91 11.02
CA VAL A 38 -3.56 -10.61 11.29
C VAL A 38 -2.60 -9.85 12.20
N ALA A 39 -2.81 -8.54 12.40
CA ALA A 39 -1.93 -7.69 13.20
C ALA A 39 -2.46 -7.39 14.62
N ARG A 40 -3.43 -8.18 15.11
CA ARG A 40 -3.95 -8.07 16.49
C ARG A 40 -2.85 -8.30 17.51
N ASP A 41 -2.03 -9.32 17.27
CA ASP A 41 -0.85 -9.63 18.07
C ASP A 41 0.40 -9.08 17.40
N PHE A 42 1.38 -8.69 18.21
CA PHE A 42 2.63 -8.18 17.70
C PHE A 42 3.43 -9.28 16.99
N GLN A 43 3.76 -9.02 15.73
CA GLN A 43 4.66 -9.87 14.93
C GLN A 43 5.85 -9.03 14.46
N TRP A 44 7.05 -9.64 14.43
CA TRP A 44 8.27 -8.99 13.92
C TRP A 44 8.22 -8.74 12.41
N SER A 45 7.49 -9.58 11.67
CA SER A 45 7.19 -9.42 10.25
C SER A 45 5.96 -10.26 9.87
N PHE A 46 5.53 -10.15 8.62
CA PHE A 46 4.41 -10.91 8.06
C PHE A 46 4.85 -11.60 6.76
N LEU A 47 4.13 -12.66 6.36
CA LEU A 47 4.46 -13.44 5.16
C LEU A 47 4.50 -12.57 3.90
N ASP A 48 3.49 -11.76 3.70
CA ASP A 48 3.23 -11.01 2.47
C ASP A 48 3.82 -9.60 2.47
N HIS A 49 4.10 -9.01 3.63
CA HIS A 49 4.67 -7.67 3.74
C HIS A 49 5.57 -7.48 4.98
N PRO A 50 6.56 -6.58 4.91
CA PRO A 50 7.25 -6.08 6.09
C PRO A 50 6.29 -5.38 7.07
N PRO A 51 6.65 -5.24 8.37
CA PRO A 51 5.69 -5.01 9.43
C PRO A 51 5.21 -3.57 9.62
N LEU A 52 5.88 -2.54 9.06
CA LEU A 52 5.64 -1.14 9.45
C LEU A 52 4.19 -0.69 9.21
N GLY A 53 3.59 -1.06 8.08
CA GLY A 53 2.18 -0.74 7.79
C GLY A 53 1.22 -1.44 8.76
N PHE A 54 1.52 -2.69 9.13
CA PHE A 54 0.75 -3.48 10.09
C PHE A 54 0.86 -2.91 11.50
N TRP A 55 2.09 -2.60 11.96
CA TRP A 55 2.30 -1.95 13.26
C TRP A 55 1.56 -0.62 13.39
N MET A 56 1.56 0.18 12.33
CA MET A 56 0.82 1.45 12.31
C MET A 56 -0.69 1.21 12.44
N GLY A 57 -1.24 0.21 11.74
CA GLY A 57 -2.64 -0.20 11.87
C GLY A 57 -2.97 -0.67 13.30
N THR A 58 -2.13 -1.52 13.88
CA THR A 58 -2.28 -2.00 15.27
C THR A 58 -2.22 -0.84 16.27
N ILE A 59 -1.29 0.09 16.11
CA ILE A 59 -1.18 1.28 16.97
C ILE A 59 -2.44 2.15 16.84
N ALA A 60 -2.93 2.37 15.63
CA ALA A 60 -4.16 3.14 15.41
C ALA A 60 -5.36 2.51 16.11
N TRP A 61 -5.51 1.18 15.99
CA TRP A 61 -6.55 0.44 16.68
C TRP A 61 -6.44 0.53 18.21
N LYS A 62 -5.25 0.26 18.77
CA LYS A 62 -5.03 0.27 20.23
C LYS A 62 -5.22 1.66 20.84
N LEU A 63 -4.77 2.71 20.16
CA LEU A 63 -4.93 4.09 20.64
C LEU A 63 -6.35 4.64 20.43
N GLY A 64 -6.99 4.26 19.32
CA GLY A 64 -8.33 4.73 18.98
C GLY A 64 -9.46 3.97 19.68
N GLY A 65 -9.22 2.75 20.19
CA GLY A 65 -10.21 1.89 20.81
C GLY A 65 -11.35 1.45 19.86
N THR A 66 -11.17 1.62 18.55
CA THR A 66 -12.19 1.33 17.53
C THR A 66 -11.57 0.94 16.20
N THR A 67 -12.29 0.19 15.40
CA THR A 67 -11.94 -0.18 14.02
C THR A 67 -12.61 0.72 12.97
N THR A 68 -13.13 1.89 13.38
CA THR A 68 -13.74 2.82 12.40
C THR A 68 -12.72 3.24 11.34
N PRO A 69 -13.10 3.27 10.05
CA PRO A 69 -12.15 3.48 8.96
C PRO A 69 -11.33 4.76 9.08
N LEU A 70 -11.94 5.87 9.51
CA LEU A 70 -11.23 7.14 9.68
C LEU A 70 -10.13 7.04 10.74
N VAL A 71 -10.41 6.46 11.91
CA VAL A 71 -9.44 6.32 13.01
C VAL A 71 -8.27 5.44 12.55
N MET A 72 -8.57 4.33 11.90
CA MET A 72 -7.56 3.41 11.40
C MET A 72 -6.65 4.03 10.33
N ARG A 73 -7.18 4.95 9.52
CA ARG A 73 -6.46 5.64 8.44
C ARG A 73 -5.68 6.88 8.88
N LEU A 74 -5.94 7.43 10.09
CA LEU A 74 -5.28 8.66 10.58
C LEU A 74 -3.75 8.63 10.48
N PRO A 75 -3.01 7.60 10.90
CA PRO A 75 -1.56 7.59 10.80
C PRO A 75 -1.07 7.71 9.35
N PHE A 76 -1.78 7.10 8.40
CA PHE A 76 -1.44 7.13 6.97
C PHE A 76 -1.76 8.51 6.37
N ILE A 77 -2.86 9.14 6.76
CA ILE A 77 -3.21 10.52 6.39
C ILE A 77 -2.14 11.49 6.90
N LEU A 78 -1.64 11.33 8.14
CA LEU A 78 -0.55 12.13 8.68
C LEU A 78 0.76 11.92 7.90
N LEU A 79 1.08 10.69 7.50
CA LEU A 79 2.23 10.42 6.64
C LEU A 79 2.10 11.06 5.25
N ALA A 80 0.90 11.16 4.69
CA ALA A 80 0.69 11.86 3.43
C ALA A 80 0.98 13.37 3.54
N ILE A 81 0.67 13.99 4.70
CA ILE A 81 1.08 15.37 4.99
C ILE A 81 2.61 15.46 5.04
N VAL A 82 3.26 14.57 5.79
CA VAL A 82 4.73 14.51 5.87
C VAL A 82 5.35 14.33 4.48
N THR A 83 4.84 13.41 3.68
CA THR A 83 5.32 13.18 2.30
C THR A 83 5.15 14.42 1.44
N THR A 84 4.01 15.12 1.53
CA THR A 84 3.76 16.38 0.82
C THR A 84 4.79 17.45 1.18
N LEU A 85 5.09 17.61 2.48
CA LEU A 85 6.07 18.59 2.97
C LEU A 85 7.51 18.22 2.59
N LEU A 86 7.86 16.94 2.65
CA LEU A 86 9.17 16.44 2.22
C LEU A 86 9.36 16.60 0.71
N LEU A 87 8.35 16.29 -0.10
CA LEU A 87 8.37 16.49 -1.55
C LEU A 87 8.52 17.97 -1.91
N TYR A 88 7.76 18.85 -1.24
CA TYR A 88 7.93 20.29 -1.37
C TYR A 88 9.36 20.73 -1.05
N ARG A 89 9.89 20.28 0.11
CA ARG A 89 11.25 20.62 0.55
C ARG A 89 12.31 20.13 -0.43
N PHE A 90 12.25 18.86 -0.83
CA PHE A 90 13.15 18.23 -1.80
C PHE A 90 13.15 18.99 -3.13
N THR A 91 11.98 19.15 -3.72
CA THR A 91 11.83 19.83 -5.02
C THR A 91 12.24 21.29 -4.96
N SER A 92 11.89 22.00 -3.86
CA SER A 92 12.27 23.41 -3.69
C SER A 92 13.79 23.62 -3.59
N ARG A 93 14.50 22.65 -3.02
CA ARG A 93 15.97 22.69 -2.92
C ARG A 93 16.65 22.45 -4.26
N LEU A 94 16.06 21.63 -5.12
CA LEU A 94 16.60 21.29 -6.43
C LEU A 94 16.21 22.32 -7.51
N PHE A 95 14.97 22.79 -7.51
CA PHE A 95 14.37 23.51 -8.63
C PHE A 95 13.67 24.81 -8.24
N GLY A 96 13.78 25.22 -6.97
CA GLY A 96 13.16 26.45 -6.48
C GLY A 96 11.75 26.24 -5.90
N ARG A 97 11.33 27.20 -5.04
CA ARG A 97 10.05 27.13 -4.30
C ARG A 97 8.80 26.97 -5.17
N PRO A 98 8.67 27.65 -6.34
CA PRO A 98 7.51 27.43 -7.21
C PRO A 98 7.39 26.00 -7.72
N ALA A 99 8.50 25.39 -8.12
CA ALA A 99 8.54 23.99 -8.54
C ALA A 99 8.09 23.04 -7.40
N GLY A 100 8.59 23.29 -6.17
CA GLY A 100 8.20 22.54 -5.00
C GLY A 100 6.71 22.64 -4.69
N ALA A 101 6.13 23.85 -4.75
CA ALA A 101 4.71 24.05 -4.50
C ALA A 101 3.84 23.29 -5.52
N TRP A 102 4.19 23.35 -6.81
CA TRP A 102 3.46 22.62 -7.84
C TRP A 102 3.64 21.10 -7.76
N ALA A 103 4.81 20.61 -7.40
CA ALA A 103 5.00 19.18 -7.14
C ALA A 103 4.10 18.70 -5.99
N ALA A 104 3.99 19.48 -4.90
CA ALA A 104 3.11 19.20 -3.78
C ALA A 104 1.62 19.23 -4.18
N VAL A 105 1.20 20.20 -5.01
CA VAL A 105 -0.18 20.27 -5.55
C VAL A 105 -0.47 19.03 -6.39
N ILE A 106 0.38 18.70 -7.37
CA ILE A 106 0.16 17.56 -8.28
C ILE A 106 0.15 16.23 -7.51
N TYR A 107 1.00 16.06 -6.50
CA TYR A 107 0.96 14.90 -5.59
C TYR A 107 -0.44 14.72 -4.98
N ASN A 108 -1.04 15.80 -4.47
CA ASN A 108 -2.36 15.76 -3.85
C ASN A 108 -3.52 15.66 -4.85
N LEU A 109 -3.30 15.95 -6.14
CA LEU A 109 -4.29 15.77 -7.20
C LEU A 109 -4.27 14.38 -7.85
N SER A 110 -3.30 13.54 -7.54
CA SER A 110 -3.22 12.19 -8.07
C SER A 110 -3.97 11.18 -7.19
N PRO A 111 -4.92 10.39 -7.73
CA PRO A 111 -5.63 9.36 -6.98
C PRO A 111 -4.68 8.35 -6.31
N LEU A 112 -3.59 7.94 -6.99
CA LEU A 112 -2.58 7.05 -6.42
C LEU A 112 -2.01 7.59 -5.09
N PHE A 113 -1.62 8.86 -5.08
CA PHE A 113 -0.96 9.48 -3.92
C PHE A 113 -1.95 10.05 -2.90
N SER A 114 -3.15 10.44 -3.33
CA SER A 114 -4.16 10.98 -2.43
C SER A 114 -4.99 9.89 -1.75
N VAL A 115 -5.34 8.85 -2.45
CA VAL A 115 -6.25 7.81 -1.97
C VAL A 115 -5.46 6.56 -1.57
N VAL A 116 -4.85 5.87 -2.56
CA VAL A 116 -4.25 4.54 -2.33
C VAL A 116 -3.08 4.62 -1.34
N SER A 117 -2.08 5.45 -1.63
CA SER A 117 -0.89 5.56 -0.76
C SER A 117 -1.04 6.60 0.35
N GLY A 118 -2.04 7.47 0.26
CA GLY A 118 -2.17 8.63 1.13
C GLY A 118 -3.23 8.51 2.22
N SER A 119 -4.11 7.50 2.16
CA SER A 119 -5.16 7.32 3.17
C SER A 119 -5.37 5.88 3.60
N TRP A 120 -5.23 4.90 2.72
CA TRP A 120 -5.49 3.51 3.07
C TRP A 120 -4.39 2.91 3.95
N ILE A 121 -4.75 1.89 4.74
CA ILE A 121 -3.81 1.11 5.57
C ILE A 121 -2.99 0.22 4.63
N MET A 122 -2.01 0.83 3.99
CA MET A 122 -1.18 0.22 2.96
C MET A 122 0.30 0.48 3.23
N PRO A 123 1.19 -0.44 2.90
CA PRO A 123 2.64 -0.26 3.08
C PRO A 123 3.21 0.89 2.24
N ASP A 124 2.48 1.36 1.23
CA ASP A 124 2.90 2.44 0.32
C ASP A 124 3.03 3.81 1.02
N GLY A 125 2.13 4.15 1.95
CA GLY A 125 2.22 5.42 2.69
C GLY A 125 3.55 5.61 3.41
N PRO A 126 3.94 4.73 4.34
CA PRO A 126 5.23 4.81 5.03
C PRO A 126 6.43 4.62 4.09
N LEU A 127 6.32 3.82 3.04
CA LEU A 127 7.35 3.68 2.01
C LEU A 127 7.67 5.01 1.34
N LEU A 128 6.66 5.74 0.85
CA LEU A 128 6.84 7.02 0.15
C LEU A 128 7.38 8.11 1.08
N ALA A 129 6.91 8.17 2.33
CA ALA A 129 7.40 9.10 3.33
C ALA A 129 8.88 8.86 3.65
N ALA A 130 9.26 7.61 3.90
CA ALA A 130 10.63 7.24 4.25
C ALA A 130 11.60 7.42 3.07
N THR A 131 11.24 7.02 1.84
CA THR A 131 12.07 7.24 0.65
C THR A 131 12.25 8.72 0.34
N MET A 132 11.20 9.53 0.46
CA MET A 132 11.32 10.99 0.26
C MET A 132 12.14 11.65 1.37
N GLY A 133 12.02 11.19 2.62
CA GLY A 133 12.87 11.62 3.73
C GLY A 133 14.34 11.30 3.49
N SER A 134 14.66 10.07 3.06
CA SER A 134 16.00 9.66 2.67
C SER A 134 16.56 10.53 1.55
N ALA A 135 15.77 10.81 0.51
CA ALA A 135 16.15 11.71 -0.57
C ALA A 135 16.42 13.15 -0.09
N CYS A 136 15.64 13.66 0.87
CA CYS A 136 15.90 14.97 1.49
C CYS A 136 17.25 15.03 2.21
N CYS A 137 17.69 13.93 2.85
CA CYS A 137 19.03 13.85 3.43
C CYS A 137 20.11 13.95 2.36
N LEU A 138 19.90 13.36 1.17
CA LEU A 138 20.88 13.35 0.07
C LEU A 138 20.94 14.66 -0.73
N VAL A 139 20.01 15.61 -0.54
CA VAL A 139 20.00 16.88 -1.26
C VAL A 139 21.36 17.60 -1.25
N PRO A 140 22.11 17.68 -0.12
CA PRO A 140 23.41 18.35 -0.13
C PRO A 140 24.43 17.71 -1.08
N LEU A 141 24.34 16.39 -1.33
CA LEU A 141 25.22 15.71 -2.30
C LEU A 141 24.81 15.99 -3.74
N ILE A 142 23.52 16.19 -3.98
CA ILE A 142 22.96 16.49 -5.30
C ILE A 142 23.29 17.93 -5.72
N THR A 143 23.23 18.87 -4.77
CA THR A 143 23.45 20.30 -4.98
C THR A 143 24.88 20.73 -4.65
N GLU A 144 25.76 19.78 -4.38
CA GLU A 144 27.17 20.06 -4.09
C GLU A 144 27.86 20.72 -5.27
N ASP A 145 28.65 21.76 -5.01
CA ASP A 145 29.54 22.40 -5.95
C ASP A 145 30.99 22.42 -5.42
N SER A 146 31.93 22.91 -6.25
CA SER A 146 33.34 22.98 -5.90
C SER A 146 33.64 23.90 -4.71
N GLU A 147 32.75 24.89 -4.48
CA GLU A 147 32.94 25.89 -3.42
C GLU A 147 32.38 25.42 -2.08
N ARG A 148 31.41 24.45 -2.12
CA ARG A 148 30.74 23.92 -0.92
C ARG A 148 30.74 22.39 -0.88
N PRO A 149 31.92 21.79 -0.83
CA PRO A 149 32.01 20.33 -0.76
C PRO A 149 31.46 19.79 0.57
N VAL A 150 30.85 18.61 0.49
CA VAL A 150 30.35 17.92 1.68
C VAL A 150 31.47 17.08 2.29
N HIS A 151 31.85 17.36 3.54
CA HIS A 151 32.94 16.67 4.26
C HIS A 151 32.58 16.40 5.73
N GLY A 152 33.43 15.63 6.39
CA GLY A 152 33.44 15.42 7.85
C GLY A 152 32.08 14.97 8.41
N VAL A 153 31.74 15.47 9.58
CA VAL A 153 30.51 15.13 10.32
C VAL A 153 29.23 15.30 9.48
N ARG A 154 29.19 16.31 8.61
CA ARG A 154 28.05 16.54 7.73
C ARG A 154 27.84 15.40 6.73
N GLY A 155 28.92 14.88 6.16
CA GLY A 155 28.87 13.73 5.26
C GLY A 155 28.34 12.47 5.96
N TRP A 156 28.82 12.23 7.18
CA TRP A 156 28.33 11.14 8.01
C TRP A 156 26.82 11.27 8.32
N ALA A 157 26.39 12.43 8.78
CA ALA A 157 24.98 12.67 9.10
C ALA A 157 24.05 12.46 7.90
N ILE A 158 24.48 12.87 6.70
CA ILE A 158 23.74 12.67 5.45
C ILE A 158 23.54 11.17 5.18
N TRP A 159 24.61 10.38 5.20
CA TRP A 159 24.54 8.96 4.86
C TRP A 159 23.86 8.12 5.93
N LEU A 160 24.11 8.40 7.22
CA LEU A 160 23.42 7.72 8.32
C LEU A 160 21.93 8.04 8.33
N GLY A 161 21.55 9.31 8.12
CA GLY A 161 20.15 9.71 8.03
C GLY A 161 19.45 9.08 6.83
N ALA A 162 20.09 9.11 5.65
CA ALA A 162 19.53 8.50 4.45
C ALA A 162 19.40 6.98 4.59
N GLY A 163 20.39 6.32 5.17
CA GLY A 163 20.40 4.86 5.39
C GLY A 163 19.37 4.43 6.43
N GLY A 164 19.26 5.13 7.56
CA GLY A 164 18.24 4.84 8.57
C GLY A 164 16.82 4.97 8.00
N LEU A 165 16.55 6.04 7.22
CA LEU A 165 15.25 6.21 6.54
C LEU A 165 15.02 5.18 5.43
N LEU A 166 16.07 4.72 4.73
CA LEU A 166 15.96 3.58 3.82
C LEU A 166 15.57 2.31 4.57
N GLY A 167 16.11 2.09 5.79
CA GLY A 167 15.69 0.98 6.65
C GLY A 167 14.19 1.03 6.99
N PHE A 168 13.65 2.18 7.34
CA PHE A 168 12.20 2.36 7.52
C PHE A 168 11.41 2.13 6.23
N ALA A 169 11.94 2.53 5.07
CA ALA A 169 11.32 2.25 3.78
C ALA A 169 11.26 0.73 3.50
N LEU A 170 12.34 -0.01 3.82
CA LEU A 170 12.38 -1.47 3.72
C LEU A 170 11.43 -2.14 4.72
N LEU A 171 11.31 -1.61 5.96
CA LEU A 171 10.31 -2.05 6.93
C LEU A 171 8.87 -1.82 6.47
N ALA A 172 8.65 -0.87 5.55
CA ALA A 172 7.33 -0.65 4.95
C ALA A 172 7.09 -1.60 3.78
N LYS A 173 8.04 -1.70 2.85
CA LYS A 173 7.86 -2.50 1.63
C LYS A 173 9.21 -2.88 1.01
N TYR A 174 9.37 -4.14 0.60
CA TYR A 174 10.58 -4.62 -0.07
C TYR A 174 10.95 -3.83 -1.33
N LEU A 175 9.97 -3.20 -1.98
CA LEU A 175 10.20 -2.37 -3.17
C LEU A 175 11.10 -1.14 -2.93
N ALA A 176 11.41 -0.80 -1.66
CA ALA A 176 12.41 0.21 -1.31
C ALA A 176 13.81 -0.10 -1.88
N VAL A 177 14.11 -1.36 -2.22
CA VAL A 177 15.34 -1.77 -2.90
C VAL A 177 15.55 -1.03 -4.23
N PHE A 178 14.48 -0.68 -4.94
CA PHE A 178 14.59 0.06 -6.20
C PHE A 178 14.97 1.54 -5.98
N TYR A 179 14.57 2.13 -4.84
CA TYR A 179 15.09 3.43 -4.43
C TYR A 179 16.60 3.35 -4.14
N ALA A 180 17.03 2.35 -3.38
CA ALA A 180 18.46 2.12 -3.09
C ALA A 180 19.27 1.93 -4.39
N LEU A 181 18.76 1.12 -5.33
CA LEU A 181 19.35 0.94 -6.66
C LEU A 181 19.52 2.29 -7.37
N GLY A 182 18.47 3.13 -7.37
CA GLY A 182 18.52 4.46 -7.98
C GLY A 182 19.58 5.37 -7.36
N VAL A 183 19.72 5.36 -6.03
CA VAL A 183 20.77 6.10 -5.31
C VAL A 183 22.16 5.60 -5.72
N VAL A 184 22.36 4.28 -5.77
CA VAL A 184 23.63 3.67 -6.22
C VAL A 184 23.96 4.08 -7.66
N LEU A 185 22.98 4.02 -8.58
CA LEU A 185 23.16 4.44 -9.97
C LEU A 185 23.54 5.93 -10.06
N TYR A 186 22.91 6.78 -9.26
CA TYR A 186 23.27 8.20 -9.20
C TYR A 186 24.71 8.40 -8.73
N VAL A 187 25.08 7.81 -7.58
CA VAL A 187 26.43 7.95 -7.00
C VAL A 187 27.49 7.41 -7.96
N ALA A 188 27.26 6.26 -8.57
CA ALA A 188 28.18 5.65 -9.53
C ALA A 188 28.31 6.44 -10.84
N SER A 189 27.26 7.13 -11.28
CA SER A 189 27.20 7.82 -12.57
C SER A 189 27.72 9.26 -12.53
N VAL A 190 27.76 9.93 -11.35
CA VAL A 190 28.16 11.34 -11.22
C VAL A 190 29.59 11.45 -10.69
N PRO A 191 30.58 11.93 -11.51
CA PRO A 191 32.00 11.89 -11.14
C PRO A 191 32.33 12.54 -9.79
N GLY A 192 31.77 13.72 -9.50
CA GLY A 192 31.99 14.44 -8.24
C GLY A 192 31.43 13.75 -6.99
N VAL A 193 30.38 12.92 -7.16
CA VAL A 193 29.73 12.18 -6.07
C VAL A 193 30.35 10.79 -5.90
N ARG A 194 30.98 10.24 -6.95
CA ARG A 194 31.54 8.89 -6.98
C ARG A 194 32.57 8.62 -5.88
N ARG A 195 33.24 9.66 -5.35
CA ARG A 195 34.17 9.54 -4.22
C ARG A 195 33.54 8.90 -2.98
N TRP A 196 32.24 9.01 -2.81
CA TRP A 196 31.50 8.39 -1.70
C TRP A 196 31.51 6.86 -1.75
N LEU A 197 31.73 6.24 -2.91
CA LEU A 197 31.91 4.79 -3.02
C LEU A 197 33.17 4.29 -2.30
N LEU A 198 34.15 5.16 -2.07
CA LEU A 198 35.38 4.85 -1.32
C LEU A 198 35.34 5.34 0.14
N HIS A 199 34.27 6.05 0.53
CA HIS A 199 34.09 6.57 1.88
C HIS A 199 33.24 5.61 2.73
N PRO A 200 33.57 5.36 4.02
CA PRO A 200 32.86 4.40 4.86
C PRO A 200 31.40 4.82 5.20
N ALA A 201 31.07 6.11 5.16
CA ALA A 201 29.75 6.61 5.58
C ALA A 201 28.54 6.00 4.84
N PRO A 202 28.54 5.81 3.50
CA PRO A 202 27.45 5.13 2.82
C PRO A 202 27.23 3.69 3.32
N TYR A 203 28.31 2.96 3.56
CA TYR A 203 28.26 1.58 4.01
C TYR A 203 27.73 1.46 5.45
N LEU A 204 28.14 2.38 6.33
CA LEU A 204 27.58 2.45 7.68
C LEU A 204 26.13 2.94 7.66
N GLY A 205 25.75 3.80 6.72
CA GLY A 205 24.36 4.14 6.45
C GLY A 205 23.54 2.91 6.03
N CYS A 206 24.06 2.09 5.11
CA CYS A 206 23.44 0.82 4.72
C CYS A 206 23.34 -0.15 5.91
N LEU A 207 24.40 -0.27 6.72
CA LEU A 207 24.38 -1.11 7.92
C LEU A 207 23.31 -0.64 8.92
N LEU A 208 23.20 0.66 9.15
CA LEU A 208 22.13 1.22 9.97
C LEU A 208 20.74 0.91 9.38
N GLY A 209 20.58 1.01 8.06
CA GLY A 209 19.36 0.62 7.37
C GLY A 209 19.03 -0.87 7.57
N LEU A 210 20.01 -1.76 7.47
CA LEU A 210 19.85 -3.19 7.75
C LEU A 210 19.53 -3.46 9.23
N LEU A 211 20.12 -2.69 10.15
CA LEU A 211 19.79 -2.79 11.57
C LEU A 211 18.33 -2.39 11.84
N VAL A 212 17.84 -1.32 11.22
CA VAL A 212 16.43 -0.94 11.28
C VAL A 212 15.53 -2.02 10.66
N PHE A 213 15.96 -2.65 9.57
CA PHE A 213 15.26 -3.73 8.89
C PHE A 213 15.38 -5.10 9.58
N SER A 214 16.22 -5.23 10.63
CA SER A 214 16.50 -6.50 11.29
C SER A 214 15.29 -7.29 11.79
N PRO A 215 14.16 -6.69 12.23
CA PRO A 215 12.97 -7.45 12.61
C PRO A 215 12.50 -8.41 11.51
N VAL A 216 12.53 -7.95 10.25
CA VAL A 216 12.16 -8.77 9.09
C VAL A 216 13.15 -9.89 8.86
N LEU A 217 14.46 -9.62 9.01
CA LEU A 217 15.51 -10.63 8.84
C LEU A 217 15.42 -11.72 9.91
N ILE A 218 15.20 -11.33 11.18
CA ILE A 218 15.04 -12.24 12.31
C ILE A 218 13.81 -13.13 12.10
N TRP A 219 12.67 -12.53 11.75
CA TRP A 219 11.44 -13.29 11.48
C TRP A 219 11.64 -14.30 10.33
N ASN A 220 12.21 -13.87 9.21
CA ASN A 220 12.45 -14.75 8.06
C ASN A 220 13.41 -15.88 8.42
N ALA A 221 14.47 -15.63 9.19
CA ALA A 221 15.43 -16.64 9.61
C ALA A 221 14.78 -17.73 10.50
N SER A 222 13.75 -17.36 11.28
CA SER A 222 13.01 -18.31 12.13
C SER A 222 11.80 -18.96 11.42
N HIS A 223 11.49 -18.56 10.17
CA HIS A 223 10.36 -19.07 9.38
C HIS A 223 10.81 -19.48 7.96
N GLU A 224 11.95 -20.15 7.83
CA GLU A 224 12.46 -20.72 6.57
C GLU A 224 12.49 -19.74 5.37
N TRP A 225 12.71 -18.46 5.63
CA TRP A 225 12.71 -17.39 4.62
C TRP A 225 11.37 -17.24 3.87
N ALA A 226 10.27 -17.65 4.50
CA ALA A 226 8.94 -17.75 3.89
C ALA A 226 8.49 -16.46 3.20
N SER A 227 8.72 -15.28 3.81
CA SER A 227 8.29 -14.00 3.20
C SER A 227 9.10 -13.68 1.94
N PHE A 228 10.40 -13.94 1.93
CA PHE A 228 11.24 -13.73 0.74
C PHE A 228 10.90 -14.72 -0.37
N ALA A 229 10.64 -15.99 -0.03
CA ALA A 229 10.17 -17.00 -0.97
C ALA A 229 8.80 -16.61 -1.58
N PHE A 230 7.87 -16.13 -0.76
CA PHE A 230 6.56 -15.66 -1.22
C PHE A 230 6.68 -14.48 -2.21
N GLN A 231 7.50 -13.49 -1.90
CA GLN A 231 7.71 -12.33 -2.79
C GLN A 231 8.52 -12.69 -4.05
N GLY A 232 9.56 -13.52 -3.90
CA GLY A 232 10.36 -14.01 -5.03
C GLY A 232 9.53 -14.82 -6.02
N GLY A 233 8.61 -15.64 -5.52
CA GLY A 233 7.69 -16.43 -6.33
C GLY A 233 6.75 -15.60 -7.22
N ARG A 234 6.56 -14.31 -6.91
CA ARG A 234 5.81 -13.39 -7.79
C ARG A 234 6.58 -12.97 -9.03
N ALA A 235 7.91 -12.95 -8.96
CA ALA A 235 8.79 -12.55 -10.06
C ALA A 235 9.27 -13.75 -10.89
N THR A 236 9.04 -15.00 -10.44
CA THR A 236 9.47 -16.20 -11.15
C THR A 236 8.54 -16.55 -12.31
N ASN A 237 9.08 -17.28 -13.29
CA ASN A 237 8.34 -17.66 -14.48
C ASN A 237 7.14 -18.57 -14.13
N GLN A 238 5.96 -18.17 -14.59
CA GLN A 238 4.67 -18.86 -14.40
C GLN A 238 4.18 -19.54 -15.70
N GLY A 239 5.10 -19.91 -16.59
CA GLY A 239 4.79 -20.56 -17.86
C GLY A 239 4.50 -19.57 -19.00
N GLY A 240 5.54 -19.24 -19.75
CA GLY A 240 5.47 -18.41 -20.96
C GLY A 240 5.36 -16.91 -20.74
N MET A 241 5.51 -16.15 -21.82
CA MET A 241 5.38 -14.68 -21.81
C MET A 241 3.93 -14.24 -21.85
N LYS A 242 3.58 -13.25 -21.06
CA LYS A 242 2.22 -12.68 -20.91
C LYS A 242 2.21 -11.17 -21.17
N PRO A 243 2.34 -10.70 -22.43
CA PRO A 243 2.39 -9.26 -22.76
C PRO A 243 1.18 -8.47 -22.24
N ILE A 244 0.03 -9.13 -22.12
CA ILE A 244 -1.19 -8.53 -21.58
C ILE A 244 -1.00 -8.01 -20.15
N TYR A 245 -0.17 -8.66 -19.33
CA TYR A 245 0.10 -8.21 -17.97
C TYR A 245 0.94 -6.93 -17.94
N VAL A 246 1.85 -6.75 -18.90
CA VAL A 246 2.59 -5.48 -19.07
C VAL A 246 1.63 -4.37 -19.49
N ALA A 247 0.74 -4.62 -20.45
CA ALA A 247 -0.28 -3.66 -20.84
C ALA A 247 -1.18 -3.28 -19.65
N GLN A 248 -1.64 -4.26 -18.87
CA GLN A 248 -2.43 -4.01 -17.65
C GLN A 248 -1.67 -3.17 -16.62
N MET A 249 -0.35 -3.37 -16.46
CA MET A 249 0.47 -2.53 -15.58
C MET A 249 0.53 -1.08 -16.07
N VAL A 250 0.81 -0.85 -17.34
CA VAL A 250 0.95 0.50 -17.91
C VAL A 250 -0.38 1.24 -17.90
N PHE A 251 -1.46 0.63 -18.41
CA PHE A 251 -2.79 1.23 -18.42
C PHE A 251 -3.35 1.40 -17.00
N GLY A 252 -3.14 0.41 -16.14
CA GLY A 252 -3.53 0.47 -14.74
C GLY A 252 -2.80 1.60 -14.00
N ALA A 253 -1.50 1.78 -14.20
CA ALA A 253 -0.74 2.88 -13.62
C ALA A 253 -1.26 4.25 -14.12
N ALA A 254 -1.60 4.35 -15.42
CA ALA A 254 -2.22 5.56 -15.96
C ALA A 254 -3.57 5.87 -15.29
N LEU A 255 -4.41 4.85 -15.04
CA LEU A 255 -5.69 5.02 -14.33
C LEU A 255 -5.48 5.40 -12.86
N TYR A 256 -4.56 4.73 -12.15
CA TYR A 256 -4.26 5.02 -10.74
C TYR A 256 -3.68 6.43 -10.52
N LEU A 257 -2.91 6.95 -11.49
CA LEU A 257 -2.37 8.32 -11.44
C LEU A 257 -3.33 9.37 -11.95
N ALA A 258 -4.38 9.00 -12.66
CA ALA A 258 -5.20 9.71 -13.62
C ALA A 258 -4.46 9.96 -14.95
N PRO A 259 -5.03 9.56 -16.11
CA PRO A 259 -4.34 9.60 -17.41
C PRO A 259 -3.80 10.99 -17.78
N TRP A 260 -4.53 12.03 -17.41
CA TRP A 260 -4.15 13.43 -17.66
C TRP A 260 -3.03 13.96 -16.75
N LEU A 261 -2.67 13.23 -15.65
CA LEU A 261 -1.49 13.48 -14.82
C LEU A 261 -0.34 12.57 -15.25
N TRP A 262 -0.64 11.31 -15.54
CA TRP A 262 0.33 10.30 -15.95
C TRP A 262 1.05 10.69 -17.25
N TRP A 263 0.29 11.12 -18.28
CA TRP A 263 0.88 11.46 -19.57
C TRP A 263 1.89 12.61 -19.48
N PRO A 264 1.56 13.80 -18.93
CA PRO A 264 2.56 14.88 -18.82
C PRO A 264 3.72 14.50 -17.90
N MET A 265 3.52 13.67 -16.88
CA MET A 265 4.58 13.18 -16.02
C MET A 265 5.61 12.35 -16.82
N ILE A 266 5.16 11.41 -17.63
CA ILE A 266 6.03 10.61 -18.50
C ILE A 266 6.67 11.48 -19.58
N ALA A 267 5.91 12.33 -20.24
CA ALA A 267 6.40 13.22 -21.31
C ALA A 267 7.51 14.16 -20.82
N GLU A 268 7.31 14.81 -19.65
CA GLU A 268 8.33 15.68 -19.06
C GLU A 268 9.53 14.88 -18.54
N GLY A 269 9.33 13.66 -18.02
CA GLY A 269 10.42 12.74 -17.67
C GLY A 269 11.30 12.38 -18.88
N VAL A 270 10.68 12.02 -20.01
CA VAL A 270 11.38 11.72 -21.27
C VAL A 270 12.10 12.96 -21.81
N LYS A 271 11.44 14.14 -21.80
CA LYS A 271 12.07 15.38 -22.21
C LYS A 271 13.26 15.75 -21.32
N ALA A 272 13.12 15.60 -20.01
CA ALA A 272 14.16 15.90 -19.03
C ALA A 272 15.36 14.93 -19.14
N SER A 273 15.18 13.70 -19.62
CA SER A 273 16.27 12.76 -19.82
C SER A 273 17.35 13.25 -20.81
N ARG A 274 16.98 14.18 -21.72
CA ARG A 274 17.91 14.81 -22.66
C ARG A 274 18.96 15.68 -21.97
N HIS A 275 18.69 16.21 -20.78
CA HIS A 275 19.66 16.98 -19.98
C HIS A 275 20.72 16.05 -19.35
N GLY A 276 20.41 14.77 -19.17
CA GLY A 276 21.32 13.76 -18.65
C GLY A 276 21.96 14.18 -17.31
N ARG A 277 23.27 13.93 -17.18
CA ARG A 277 24.04 14.23 -15.97
C ARG A 277 24.35 15.72 -15.77
N ALA A 278 24.12 16.57 -16.78
CA ALA A 278 24.36 18.00 -16.70
C ALA A 278 23.48 18.68 -15.62
N GLU A 279 22.27 18.20 -15.47
CA GLU A 279 21.36 18.65 -14.39
C GLU A 279 21.23 17.58 -13.30
N ARG A 280 22.11 17.63 -12.29
CA ARG A 280 22.22 16.62 -11.23
C ARG A 280 20.90 16.32 -10.54
N GLY A 281 20.03 17.31 -10.30
CA GLY A 281 18.73 17.14 -9.67
C GLY A 281 17.77 16.30 -10.53
N ILE A 282 17.71 16.58 -11.84
CA ILE A 282 16.93 15.77 -12.80
C ILE A 282 17.50 14.35 -12.85
N TRP A 283 18.83 14.24 -12.98
CA TRP A 283 19.49 12.95 -13.10
C TRP A 283 19.23 12.06 -11.88
N PHE A 284 19.27 12.62 -10.65
CA PHE A 284 18.92 11.90 -9.44
C PHE A 284 17.49 11.36 -9.49
N CYS A 285 16.53 12.19 -9.86
CA CYS A 285 15.13 11.77 -10.00
C CYS A 285 14.98 10.65 -11.03
N LEU A 286 15.65 10.75 -12.19
CA LEU A 286 15.59 9.74 -13.25
C LEU A 286 16.28 8.43 -12.87
N CYS A 287 17.40 8.47 -12.14
CA CYS A 287 18.09 7.27 -11.64
C CYS A 287 17.18 6.42 -10.74
N ILE A 288 16.25 7.04 -10.02
CA ILE A 288 15.26 6.32 -9.20
C ILE A 288 14.03 5.95 -10.03
N ALA A 289 13.48 6.91 -10.77
CA ALA A 289 12.21 6.73 -11.47
C ALA A 289 12.27 5.69 -12.58
N VAL A 290 13.28 5.79 -13.46
CA VAL A 290 13.34 4.96 -14.68
C VAL A 290 13.51 3.47 -14.37
N PRO A 291 14.50 3.04 -13.57
CA PRO A 291 14.64 1.62 -13.23
C PRO A 291 13.40 1.08 -12.51
N THR A 292 12.88 1.83 -11.54
CA THR A 292 11.70 1.41 -10.77
C THR A 292 10.48 1.19 -11.68
N ILE A 293 10.17 2.16 -12.55
CA ILE A 293 9.02 2.06 -13.45
C ILE A 293 9.22 0.93 -14.45
N LEU A 294 10.40 0.86 -15.10
CA LEU A 294 10.65 -0.14 -16.14
C LEU A 294 10.66 -1.57 -15.57
N ILE A 295 11.43 -1.82 -14.52
CA ILE A 295 11.57 -3.17 -13.95
C ILE A 295 10.21 -3.66 -13.45
N LEU A 296 9.49 -2.87 -12.66
CA LEU A 296 8.21 -3.28 -12.08
C LEU A 296 7.09 -3.38 -13.13
N SER A 297 7.19 -2.66 -14.26
CA SER A 297 6.24 -2.80 -15.35
C SER A 297 6.53 -4.03 -16.24
N VAL A 298 7.79 -4.47 -16.31
CA VAL A 298 8.21 -5.58 -17.19
C VAL A 298 8.19 -6.93 -16.48
N ILE A 299 8.48 -7.01 -15.18
CA ILE A 299 8.44 -8.27 -14.41
C ILE A 299 7.17 -9.11 -14.68
N PRO A 300 5.95 -8.54 -14.76
CA PRO A 300 4.76 -9.32 -15.08
C PRO A 300 4.76 -10.01 -16.44
N LEU A 301 5.68 -9.66 -17.33
CA LEU A 301 5.80 -10.33 -18.64
C LEU A 301 5.99 -11.86 -18.50
N TRP A 302 6.72 -12.29 -17.47
CA TRP A 302 7.00 -13.71 -17.17
C TRP A 302 6.59 -14.15 -15.76
N GLY A 303 6.27 -13.20 -14.88
CA GLY A 303 5.85 -13.45 -13.51
C GLY A 303 4.34 -13.57 -13.36
N LYS A 304 3.89 -13.43 -12.10
CA LYS A 304 2.47 -13.25 -11.79
C LYS A 304 2.01 -11.84 -12.18
N ARG A 305 0.69 -11.68 -12.34
CA ARG A 305 0.07 -10.37 -12.58
C ARG A 305 0.53 -9.36 -11.50
N GLY A 306 1.10 -8.25 -11.95
CA GLY A 306 1.52 -7.15 -11.07
C GLY A 306 0.35 -6.22 -10.71
N LEU A 307 0.56 -5.39 -9.68
CA LEU A 307 -0.40 -4.37 -9.29
C LEU A 307 0.06 -2.98 -9.77
N PRO A 308 -0.82 -2.19 -10.41
CA PRO A 308 -0.46 -0.93 -11.06
C PRO A 308 0.19 0.13 -10.16
N HIS A 309 0.02 0.04 -8.84
CA HIS A 309 0.63 0.95 -7.86
C HIS A 309 2.07 0.59 -7.47
N TRP A 310 2.59 -0.59 -7.85
CA TRP A 310 3.94 -1.00 -7.48
C TRP A 310 5.03 0.02 -7.86
N PRO A 311 5.00 0.66 -9.05
CA PRO A 311 5.98 1.67 -9.43
C PRO A 311 5.82 3.04 -8.73
N ALA A 312 5.00 3.16 -7.67
CA ALA A 312 4.69 4.43 -7.01
C ALA A 312 5.93 5.26 -6.62
N ILE A 313 7.01 4.61 -6.16
CA ILE A 313 8.29 5.29 -5.87
C ILE A 313 8.81 5.99 -7.14
N GLY A 314 8.81 5.29 -8.28
CA GLY A 314 9.29 5.86 -9.54
C GLY A 314 8.47 7.09 -9.95
N PHE A 315 7.15 7.00 -9.86
CA PHE A 315 6.26 8.12 -10.16
C PHE A 315 6.43 9.29 -9.16
N LEU A 316 6.67 9.00 -7.87
CA LEU A 316 6.96 10.02 -6.87
C LEU A 316 8.18 10.88 -7.28
N PHE A 317 9.24 10.25 -7.79
CA PHE A 317 10.45 10.95 -8.22
C PHE A 317 10.33 11.64 -9.60
N LEU A 318 9.26 11.42 -10.36
CA LEU A 318 8.92 12.24 -11.54
C LEU A 318 8.16 13.53 -11.16
N LEU A 319 7.52 13.60 -9.98
CA LEU A 319 6.80 14.81 -9.55
C LEU A 319 7.68 16.06 -9.43
N PRO A 320 8.93 16.00 -8.92
CA PRO A 320 9.85 17.15 -8.95
C PRO A 320 10.10 17.70 -10.35
N VAL A 321 10.24 16.81 -11.34
CA VAL A 321 10.45 17.19 -12.75
C VAL A 321 9.21 17.85 -13.32
N LEU A 322 8.03 17.25 -13.10
CA LEU A 322 6.75 17.82 -13.55
C LEU A 322 6.44 19.14 -12.83
N GLY A 323 6.71 19.25 -11.53
CA GLY A 323 6.55 20.49 -10.77
C GLY A 323 7.42 21.63 -11.29
N ARG A 324 8.68 21.34 -11.71
CA ARG A 324 9.57 22.29 -12.39
C ARG A 324 8.98 22.76 -13.72
N ALA A 325 8.54 21.81 -14.56
CA ALA A 325 7.95 22.12 -15.86
C ALA A 325 6.68 22.96 -15.73
N THR A 326 5.82 22.62 -14.76
CA THR A 326 4.60 23.36 -14.42
C THR A 326 4.93 24.80 -14.00
N ALA A 327 5.90 24.99 -13.11
CA ALA A 327 6.32 26.32 -12.66
C ALA A 327 6.89 27.16 -13.80
N ALA A 328 7.70 26.57 -14.68
CA ALA A 328 8.27 27.25 -15.85
C ALA A 328 7.17 27.71 -16.83
N ALA A 329 6.24 26.83 -17.19
CA ALA A 329 5.14 27.14 -18.11
C ALA A 329 4.21 28.24 -17.56
N LEU A 330 3.98 28.28 -16.24
CA LEU A 330 3.19 29.32 -15.59
C LEU A 330 3.94 30.66 -15.55
N ALA A 331 5.27 30.65 -15.48
CA ALA A 331 6.10 31.86 -15.50
C ALA A 331 6.27 32.44 -16.93
N GLU A 332 6.36 31.58 -17.95
CA GLU A 332 6.51 31.97 -19.35
C GLU A 332 5.33 32.84 -19.85
N GLY A 333 4.12 32.58 -19.37
CA GLY A 333 2.93 33.27 -19.81
C GLY A 333 2.32 32.69 -21.09
N GLY A 334 1.46 33.47 -21.77
CA GLY A 334 0.90 33.09 -23.07
C GLY A 334 0.14 31.75 -23.10
N ARG A 335 0.32 31.01 -24.19
CA ARG A 335 -0.32 29.71 -24.42
C ARG A 335 0.10 28.62 -23.40
N PRO A 336 1.39 28.44 -23.04
CA PRO A 336 1.80 27.47 -22.06
C PRO A 336 1.09 27.66 -20.72
N ARG A 337 1.07 28.90 -20.21
CA ARG A 337 0.36 29.22 -18.95
C ARG A 337 -1.12 28.85 -19.03
N ARG A 338 -1.79 29.19 -20.13
CA ARG A 338 -3.24 28.91 -20.29
C ARG A 338 -3.53 27.42 -20.27
N VAL A 339 -2.74 26.61 -21.00
CA VAL A 339 -2.90 25.16 -21.05
C VAL A 339 -2.69 24.53 -19.66
N VAL A 340 -1.60 24.89 -18.98
CA VAL A 340 -1.29 24.38 -17.65
C VAL A 340 -2.34 24.82 -16.63
N THR A 341 -2.84 26.05 -16.70
CA THR A 341 -3.90 26.53 -15.81
C THR A 341 -5.19 25.73 -15.98
N ILE A 342 -5.62 25.49 -17.22
CA ILE A 342 -6.82 24.67 -17.51
C ILE A 342 -6.63 23.25 -17.00
N TRP A 343 -5.47 22.65 -17.25
CA TRP A 343 -5.14 21.28 -16.78
C TRP A 343 -5.15 21.16 -15.26
N LEU A 344 -4.60 22.16 -14.53
CA LEU A 344 -4.61 22.18 -13.07
C LEU A 344 -6.02 22.33 -12.51
N TRP A 345 -6.84 23.23 -13.05
CA TRP A 345 -8.24 23.38 -12.63
C TRP A 345 -9.07 22.15 -12.94
N PHE A 346 -8.89 21.56 -14.13
CA PHE A 346 -9.53 20.28 -14.46
C PHE A 346 -9.15 19.20 -13.44
N SER A 347 -7.87 19.04 -13.13
CA SER A 347 -7.39 18.04 -12.18
C SER A 347 -7.92 18.30 -10.76
N ALA A 348 -7.96 19.57 -10.33
CA ALA A 348 -8.46 19.97 -9.01
C ALA A 348 -9.98 19.73 -8.85
N LEU A 349 -10.73 19.76 -9.95
CA LEU A 349 -12.17 19.47 -9.94
C LEU A 349 -12.44 17.96 -10.12
N ALA A 350 -11.73 17.32 -11.03
CA ALA A 350 -11.98 15.91 -11.39
C ALA A 350 -11.79 14.96 -10.21
N LEU A 351 -10.72 15.13 -9.42
CA LEU A 351 -10.43 14.21 -8.30
C LEU A 351 -11.52 14.25 -7.21
N PRO A 352 -11.94 15.41 -6.66
CA PRO A 352 -13.04 15.44 -5.69
C PRO A 352 -14.37 14.92 -6.26
N VAL A 353 -14.70 15.24 -7.53
CA VAL A 353 -15.92 14.76 -8.18
C VAL A 353 -15.91 13.23 -8.26
N VAL A 354 -14.83 12.63 -8.77
CA VAL A 354 -14.69 11.17 -8.85
C VAL A 354 -14.74 10.55 -7.44
N ALA A 355 -14.08 11.15 -6.46
CA ALA A 355 -14.08 10.68 -5.08
C ALA A 355 -15.49 10.72 -4.45
N ILE A 356 -16.25 11.78 -4.67
CA ILE A 356 -17.63 11.91 -4.18
C ILE A 356 -18.54 10.88 -4.88
N VAL A 357 -18.45 10.74 -6.20
CA VAL A 357 -19.23 9.75 -6.96
C VAL A 357 -18.91 8.33 -6.48
N LEU A 358 -17.63 8.02 -6.27
CA LEU A 358 -17.21 6.72 -5.73
C LEU A 358 -17.77 6.48 -4.33
N ALA A 359 -17.68 7.47 -3.44
CA ALA A 359 -18.19 7.38 -2.07
C ALA A 359 -19.72 7.21 -2.04
N LEU A 360 -20.45 7.93 -2.89
CA LEU A 360 -21.90 7.77 -3.06
C LEU A 360 -22.23 6.38 -3.59
N HIS A 361 -21.51 5.92 -4.63
CA HIS A 361 -21.72 4.59 -5.20
C HIS A 361 -21.43 3.48 -4.17
N ALA A 362 -20.32 3.56 -3.44
CA ALA A 362 -19.97 2.58 -2.42
C ALA A 362 -21.07 2.42 -1.35
N ARG A 363 -21.75 3.52 -0.99
CA ARG A 363 -22.83 3.51 0.02
C ARG A 363 -24.20 3.13 -0.52
N THR A 364 -24.54 3.58 -1.72
CA THR A 364 -25.91 3.51 -2.25
C THR A 364 -26.09 2.57 -3.43
N GLY A 365 -25.00 2.11 -4.06
CA GLY A 365 -25.07 1.36 -5.31
C GLY A 365 -25.53 2.19 -6.53
N LEU A 366 -25.41 3.53 -6.47
CA LEU A 366 -25.94 4.46 -7.49
C LEU A 366 -25.61 4.07 -8.93
N ALA A 367 -24.40 3.57 -9.19
CA ALA A 367 -23.98 3.14 -10.52
C ALA A 367 -24.33 1.68 -10.84
N THR A 368 -24.83 0.89 -9.90
CA THR A 368 -25.14 -0.54 -10.10
C THR A 368 -26.08 -0.77 -11.30
N PRO A 369 -27.15 0.01 -11.52
CA PRO A 369 -28.01 -0.18 -12.69
C PRO A 369 -27.34 0.07 -14.03
N LEU A 370 -26.23 0.84 -14.03
CA LEU A 370 -25.45 1.16 -15.24
C LEU A 370 -24.40 0.10 -15.56
N LEU A 371 -24.13 -0.81 -14.62
CA LEU A 371 -23.11 -1.85 -14.80
C LEU A 371 -23.74 -3.09 -15.46
N PRO A 372 -23.04 -3.73 -16.42
CA PRO A 372 -23.41 -5.06 -16.91
C PRO A 372 -23.41 -6.08 -15.75
N ASP A 373 -24.25 -7.12 -15.81
CA ASP A 373 -24.38 -8.11 -14.73
C ASP A 373 -23.04 -8.74 -14.31
N ALA A 374 -22.19 -9.07 -15.29
CA ALA A 374 -20.84 -9.61 -15.03
C ALA A 374 -19.92 -8.62 -14.29
N ALA A 375 -20.19 -7.32 -14.36
CA ALA A 375 -19.44 -6.28 -13.65
C ALA A 375 -20.04 -5.97 -12.27
N ARG A 376 -21.37 -6.17 -12.08
CA ARG A 376 -22.02 -5.97 -10.78
C ARG A 376 -21.43 -6.88 -9.70
N ALA A 377 -21.26 -8.17 -10.01
CA ALA A 377 -20.65 -9.14 -9.09
C ALA A 377 -19.16 -8.87 -8.79
N LYS A 378 -18.50 -8.07 -9.63
CA LYS A 378 -17.08 -7.70 -9.51
C LYS A 378 -16.88 -6.24 -9.12
N ASP A 379 -17.90 -5.57 -8.65
CA ASP A 379 -17.81 -4.18 -8.19
C ASP A 379 -16.89 -4.09 -6.98
N PRO A 380 -15.73 -3.44 -7.09
CA PRO A 380 -14.74 -3.38 -6.00
C PRO A 380 -15.23 -2.60 -4.77
N THR A 381 -16.33 -1.85 -4.90
CA THR A 381 -16.92 -1.14 -3.75
C THR A 381 -17.68 -2.07 -2.81
N LEU A 382 -18.05 -3.28 -3.25
CA LEU A 382 -18.61 -4.34 -2.39
C LEU A 382 -17.60 -4.80 -1.33
N ASP A 383 -16.32 -4.71 -1.62
CA ASP A 383 -15.25 -5.06 -0.69
C ASP A 383 -15.22 -4.19 0.57
N MET A 384 -15.82 -3.00 0.48
CA MET A 384 -15.88 -2.01 1.57
C MET A 384 -17.13 -2.14 2.45
N ILE A 385 -18.02 -3.09 2.17
CA ILE A 385 -19.22 -3.33 2.98
C ILE A 385 -18.80 -4.03 4.28
N PRO A 386 -19.14 -3.48 5.46
CA PRO A 386 -18.79 -4.09 6.73
C PRO A 386 -19.57 -5.38 6.99
N TRP A 387 -18.90 -6.40 7.52
CA TRP A 387 -19.50 -7.69 7.86
C TRP A 387 -20.00 -7.76 9.31
N THR A 388 -20.28 -6.63 9.93
CA THR A 388 -20.81 -6.54 11.31
C THR A 388 -22.09 -7.35 11.54
N PRO A 389 -22.98 -7.63 10.55
CA PRO A 389 -24.12 -8.53 10.78
C PRO A 389 -23.74 -9.96 11.20
N LEU A 390 -22.49 -10.40 11.00
CA LEU A 390 -22.00 -11.68 11.53
C LEU A 390 -22.06 -11.77 13.07
N GLU A 391 -21.86 -10.65 13.78
CA GLU A 391 -21.97 -10.63 15.24
C GLU A 391 -23.39 -11.04 15.69
N ARG A 392 -24.40 -10.50 15.00
CA ARG A 392 -25.78 -10.82 15.28
C ARG A 392 -26.12 -12.25 14.88
N LEU A 393 -25.65 -12.71 13.72
CA LEU A 393 -25.86 -14.09 13.26
C LEU A 393 -25.37 -15.09 14.31
N LEU A 394 -24.16 -14.91 14.87
CA LEU A 394 -23.61 -15.79 15.89
C LEU A 394 -24.39 -15.67 17.22
N ALA A 395 -24.77 -14.46 17.63
CA ALA A 395 -25.55 -14.26 18.85
C ALA A 395 -26.95 -14.89 18.75
N ASP A 396 -27.63 -14.76 17.63
CA ASP A 396 -28.95 -15.37 17.38
C ASP A 396 -28.85 -16.93 17.38
N ALA A 397 -27.69 -17.48 17.00
CA ALA A 397 -27.36 -18.91 17.09
C ALA A 397 -26.92 -19.35 18.49
N GLY A 398 -26.92 -18.48 19.50
CA GLY A 398 -26.52 -18.78 20.88
C GLY A 398 -25.01 -18.95 21.08
N ILE A 399 -24.20 -18.43 20.18
CA ILE A 399 -22.73 -18.45 20.29
C ILE A 399 -22.28 -17.25 21.12
N GLU A 400 -21.86 -17.52 22.36
CA GLU A 400 -21.36 -16.47 23.27
C GLU A 400 -19.96 -16.01 22.92
N PRO A 401 -19.66 -14.69 23.00
CA PRO A 401 -18.29 -14.18 22.80
C PRO A 401 -17.30 -14.87 23.75
N THR A 402 -16.12 -15.22 23.21
CA THR A 402 -15.06 -15.92 23.97
C THR A 402 -15.42 -17.33 24.48
N GLN A 403 -16.44 -17.97 23.92
CA GLN A 403 -16.77 -19.36 24.25
C GLN A 403 -15.53 -20.23 24.03
N PRO A 404 -15.03 -20.96 25.07
CA PRO A 404 -13.87 -21.83 24.92
C PRO A 404 -14.20 -23.03 24.02
N GLY A 405 -13.18 -23.60 23.40
CA GLY A 405 -13.34 -24.78 22.54
C GLY A 405 -13.96 -24.46 21.16
N LEU A 406 -13.83 -23.21 20.70
CA LEU A 406 -14.38 -22.77 19.43
C LEU A 406 -13.35 -21.99 18.61
N VAL A 407 -13.26 -22.31 17.31
CA VAL A 407 -12.43 -21.60 16.35
C VAL A 407 -13.26 -21.21 15.12
N LEU A 408 -12.99 -20.05 14.53
CA LEU A 408 -13.61 -19.63 13.28
C LEU A 408 -12.75 -20.04 12.10
N ALA A 409 -13.36 -20.60 11.05
CA ALA A 409 -12.69 -20.98 9.81
C ALA A 409 -13.29 -20.22 8.63
N ALA A 410 -12.49 -19.38 7.99
CA ALA A 410 -12.90 -18.70 6.76
C ALA A 410 -12.48 -19.49 5.52
N PRO A 411 -13.31 -19.49 4.44
CA PRO A 411 -13.03 -20.20 3.19
C PRO A 411 -11.78 -19.68 2.44
N HIS A 412 -11.49 -18.39 2.53
CA HIS A 412 -10.41 -17.72 1.80
C HIS A 412 -9.82 -16.58 2.63
N TRP A 413 -8.55 -16.18 2.38
CA TRP A 413 -7.87 -15.13 3.16
C TRP A 413 -8.60 -13.76 3.14
N ILE A 414 -9.27 -13.42 2.03
CA ILE A 414 -10.09 -12.20 1.93
C ILE A 414 -11.24 -12.25 2.94
N GLU A 415 -11.93 -13.38 3.00
CA GLU A 415 -13.02 -13.58 3.96
C GLU A 415 -12.49 -13.67 5.38
N GLY A 416 -11.34 -14.33 5.59
CA GLY A 416 -10.61 -14.33 6.86
C GLY A 416 -10.27 -12.92 7.35
N GLY A 417 -9.85 -12.02 6.44
CA GLY A 417 -9.66 -10.61 6.73
C GLY A 417 -10.93 -9.90 7.17
N ARG A 418 -12.04 -10.12 6.48
CA ARG A 418 -13.35 -9.52 6.77
C ARG A 418 -13.92 -10.02 8.11
N VAL A 419 -13.90 -11.33 8.32
CA VAL A 419 -14.30 -11.96 9.59
C VAL A 419 -13.42 -11.46 10.73
N GLY A 420 -12.08 -11.41 10.51
CA GLY A 420 -11.12 -10.96 11.49
C GLY A 420 -11.25 -9.49 11.86
N ALA A 421 -11.58 -8.63 10.92
CA ALA A 421 -11.84 -7.22 11.21
C ALA A 421 -13.00 -7.00 12.21
N VAL A 422 -13.95 -7.95 12.26
CA VAL A 422 -15.13 -7.91 13.13
C VAL A 422 -14.95 -8.77 14.39
N LEU A 423 -14.37 -9.97 14.28
CA LEU A 423 -14.46 -11.02 15.30
C LEU A 423 -13.11 -11.49 15.88
N ALA A 424 -11.94 -11.06 15.36
CA ALA A 424 -10.65 -11.61 15.77
C ALA A 424 -10.23 -11.32 17.23
N ASP A 425 -10.91 -10.40 17.91
CA ASP A 425 -10.73 -10.12 19.33
C ASP A 425 -11.53 -11.08 20.24
N ARG A 426 -12.37 -11.94 19.65
CA ARG A 426 -13.26 -12.86 20.38
C ARG A 426 -12.87 -14.33 20.20
N TRP A 427 -12.43 -14.72 19.01
CA TRP A 427 -12.08 -16.10 18.68
C TRP A 427 -10.84 -16.18 17.79
N PRO A 428 -10.06 -17.28 17.90
CA PRO A 428 -9.04 -17.61 16.91
C PRO A 428 -9.66 -17.73 15.52
N ILE A 429 -8.96 -17.23 14.50
CA ILE A 429 -9.41 -17.32 13.11
C ILE A 429 -8.37 -18.08 12.30
N ILE A 430 -8.82 -19.11 11.59
CA ILE A 430 -8.03 -19.85 10.61
C ILE A 430 -8.63 -19.67 9.21
N VAL A 431 -7.83 -19.88 8.18
CA VAL A 431 -8.26 -19.87 6.77
C VAL A 431 -8.01 -21.26 6.20
N ALA A 432 -9.07 -21.97 5.85
CA ALA A 432 -9.01 -23.35 5.37
C ALA A 432 -8.76 -23.43 3.85
N ASP A 433 -7.69 -22.78 3.38
CA ASP A 433 -7.30 -22.67 1.97
C ASP A 433 -5.77 -22.66 1.82
N ASP A 434 -5.26 -23.16 0.70
CA ASP A 434 -3.81 -23.19 0.42
C ASP A 434 -3.23 -21.77 0.26
N ASN A 435 -4.05 -20.82 -0.18
CA ASN A 435 -3.69 -19.40 -0.26
C ASN A 435 -4.12 -18.63 0.99
N ALA A 436 -3.72 -19.11 2.16
CA ALA A 436 -4.13 -18.56 3.46
C ALA A 436 -3.35 -17.31 3.90
N HIS A 437 -2.40 -16.79 3.09
CA HIS A 437 -1.55 -15.66 3.45
C HIS A 437 -0.86 -15.82 4.81
N HIS A 438 -0.94 -14.86 5.74
CA HIS A 438 -0.28 -14.92 7.05
C HIS A 438 -1.04 -15.76 8.10
N PHE A 439 -2.31 -16.11 7.86
CA PHE A 439 -3.13 -16.83 8.86
C PHE A 439 -2.51 -18.13 9.40
N PRO A 440 -1.75 -18.94 8.62
CA PRO A 440 -1.09 -20.14 9.14
C PRO A 440 -0.02 -19.87 10.20
N PHE A 441 0.50 -18.63 10.28
CA PHE A 441 1.51 -18.24 11.26
C PHE A 441 0.93 -17.68 12.56
N LEU A 442 -0.40 -17.54 12.67
CA LEU A 442 -1.06 -17.02 13.87
C LEU A 442 -1.32 -18.12 14.90
N HIS A 443 -1.73 -19.32 14.44
CA HIS A 443 -2.14 -20.41 15.32
C HIS A 443 -1.70 -21.75 14.73
N ASP A 444 -1.23 -22.67 15.61
CA ASP A 444 -1.03 -24.06 15.21
C ASP A 444 -2.40 -24.75 15.06
N ARG A 445 -2.70 -25.20 13.88
CA ARG A 445 -3.99 -25.84 13.57
C ARG A 445 -4.19 -27.17 14.24
N ARG A 446 -3.11 -27.80 14.72
CA ARG A 446 -3.13 -29.03 15.50
C ARG A 446 -3.77 -28.83 16.89
N ASP A 447 -3.67 -27.59 17.41
CA ASP A 447 -4.25 -27.21 18.71
C ASP A 447 -5.78 -27.24 18.70
N PHE A 448 -6.40 -27.19 17.51
CA PHE A 448 -7.85 -27.18 17.36
C PHE A 448 -8.46 -28.59 17.12
N VAL A 449 -7.64 -29.64 17.13
CA VAL A 449 -8.17 -31.02 17.03
C VAL A 449 -8.95 -31.36 18.31
N GLY A 450 -10.19 -31.78 18.13
CA GLY A 450 -11.14 -32.01 19.22
C GLY A 450 -12.11 -30.87 19.48
N GLU A 451 -11.81 -29.66 18.99
CA GLU A 451 -12.64 -28.47 19.13
C GLU A 451 -13.73 -28.39 18.04
N ASP A 452 -14.73 -27.56 18.29
CA ASP A 452 -15.72 -27.21 17.27
C ASP A 452 -15.21 -26.07 16.39
N VAL A 453 -15.50 -26.16 15.08
CA VAL A 453 -15.09 -25.17 14.09
C VAL A 453 -16.33 -24.55 13.46
N ILE A 454 -16.47 -23.22 13.55
CA ILE A 454 -17.52 -22.50 12.79
C ILE A 454 -16.92 -22.04 11.46
N PHE A 455 -17.36 -22.68 10.36
CA PHE A 455 -17.13 -22.15 9.01
C PHE A 455 -17.99 -20.91 8.83
N ILE A 456 -17.37 -19.77 8.52
CA ILE A 456 -18.02 -18.46 8.49
C ILE A 456 -17.48 -17.60 7.33
N GLY A 457 -18.38 -17.02 6.56
CA GLY A 457 -18.03 -16.26 5.35
C GLY A 457 -19.23 -16.02 4.45
N THR A 458 -18.99 -15.91 3.13
CA THR A 458 -20.08 -15.98 2.15
C THR A 458 -20.74 -17.35 2.20
N ARG A 459 -22.06 -17.40 2.05
CA ARG A 459 -22.82 -18.66 2.17
C ARG A 459 -22.27 -19.74 1.25
N ASP A 460 -22.02 -19.44 -0.02
CA ASP A 460 -21.48 -20.38 -1.01
C ASP A 460 -20.07 -20.86 -0.63
N GLY A 461 -19.23 -19.94 -0.12
CA GLY A 461 -17.86 -20.25 0.34
C GLY A 461 -17.88 -21.19 1.56
N VAL A 462 -18.78 -20.95 2.50
CA VAL A 462 -18.98 -21.79 3.69
C VAL A 462 -19.44 -23.19 3.30
N GLU A 463 -20.46 -23.32 2.45
CA GLU A 463 -20.96 -24.62 1.96
C GLU A 463 -19.90 -25.40 1.18
N SER A 464 -19.14 -24.72 0.34
CA SER A 464 -18.00 -25.33 -0.37
C SER A 464 -16.94 -25.86 0.59
N SER A 465 -16.63 -25.12 1.66
CA SER A 465 -15.65 -25.54 2.67
C SER A 465 -16.15 -26.74 3.49
N VAL A 466 -17.44 -26.71 3.89
CA VAL A 466 -18.07 -27.83 4.60
C VAL A 466 -18.00 -29.10 3.77
N ASN A 467 -18.40 -29.06 2.50
CA ASN A 467 -18.33 -30.20 1.58
C ASN A 467 -16.90 -30.73 1.39
N ARG A 468 -15.91 -29.81 1.31
CA ARG A 468 -14.49 -30.18 1.15
C ARG A 468 -13.94 -30.91 2.37
N PHE A 469 -14.42 -30.61 3.58
CA PHE A 469 -13.87 -31.11 4.84
C PHE A 469 -14.84 -32.00 5.63
N GLU A 470 -15.92 -32.46 5.01
CA GLU A 470 -16.97 -33.23 5.65
C GLU A 470 -16.45 -34.41 6.50
N GLU A 471 -15.52 -35.19 5.97
CA GLU A 471 -14.95 -36.38 6.64
C GLU A 471 -14.13 -36.06 7.90
N ARG A 472 -13.79 -34.77 8.12
CA ARG A 472 -12.96 -34.36 9.27
C ARG A 472 -13.76 -34.01 10.51
N PHE A 473 -15.09 -34.12 10.47
CA PHE A 473 -15.98 -33.76 11.57
C PHE A 473 -16.92 -34.87 11.95
N ASP A 474 -17.49 -34.81 13.16
CA ASP A 474 -18.52 -35.77 13.62
C ASP A 474 -19.90 -35.42 13.04
N GLY A 475 -20.12 -34.21 12.59
CA GLY A 475 -21.37 -33.73 11.97
C GLY A 475 -21.37 -32.21 11.84
N PHE A 476 -22.41 -31.71 11.23
CA PHE A 476 -22.57 -30.26 10.98
C PHE A 476 -23.93 -29.75 11.48
N GLU A 477 -23.93 -28.50 11.87
CA GLU A 477 -25.12 -27.77 12.32
C GLU A 477 -25.15 -26.41 11.61
N ASP A 478 -26.22 -26.14 10.86
CA ASP A 478 -26.41 -24.84 10.20
C ASP A 478 -26.83 -23.79 11.25
N LEU A 479 -26.02 -22.75 11.40
CA LEU A 479 -26.26 -21.64 12.32
C LEU A 479 -27.07 -20.49 11.67
N GLY A 480 -27.39 -20.64 10.37
CA GLY A 480 -28.18 -19.67 9.61
C GLY A 480 -27.36 -18.78 8.69
N GLN A 481 -28.05 -17.77 8.18
CA GLN A 481 -27.50 -16.80 7.22
C GLN A 481 -28.06 -15.40 7.43
N VAL A 482 -27.35 -14.41 6.91
CA VAL A 482 -27.75 -12.99 6.94
C VAL A 482 -27.41 -12.29 5.63
N ASP A 483 -28.34 -11.52 5.10
CA ASP A 483 -28.16 -10.78 3.85
C ASP A 483 -27.55 -9.40 4.10
N LEU A 484 -26.55 -9.06 3.29
CA LEU A 484 -25.98 -7.72 3.21
C LEU A 484 -26.69 -6.93 2.11
N HIS A 485 -27.17 -5.75 2.46
CA HIS A 485 -27.92 -4.91 1.55
C HIS A 485 -27.14 -3.65 1.17
N ARG A 486 -27.30 -3.20 -0.09
CA ARG A 486 -26.83 -1.91 -0.58
C ARG A 486 -27.87 -1.32 -1.53
N GLY A 487 -28.35 -0.11 -1.21
CA GLY A 487 -29.39 0.54 -2.01
C GLY A 487 -30.73 -0.22 -2.04
N GLY A 488 -31.01 -1.06 -1.04
CA GLY A 488 -32.21 -1.89 -0.97
C GLY A 488 -32.10 -3.28 -1.62
N GLU A 489 -31.03 -3.52 -2.37
CA GLU A 489 -30.75 -4.82 -3.03
C GLU A 489 -29.83 -5.69 -2.17
N ILE A 490 -30.06 -7.01 -2.18
CA ILE A 490 -29.17 -7.99 -1.60
C ILE A 490 -27.92 -8.07 -2.48
N VAL A 491 -26.75 -7.79 -1.91
CA VAL A 491 -25.48 -7.82 -2.64
C VAL A 491 -24.60 -8.98 -2.24
N MET A 492 -24.86 -9.60 -1.10
CA MET A 492 -24.10 -10.73 -0.58
C MET A 492 -24.90 -11.41 0.53
N THR A 493 -24.86 -12.73 0.60
CA THR A 493 -25.40 -13.50 1.73
C THR A 493 -24.25 -14.11 2.50
N LEU A 494 -24.16 -13.83 3.80
CA LEU A 494 -23.19 -14.43 4.73
C LEU A 494 -23.85 -15.60 5.42
N GLY A 495 -23.06 -16.62 5.78
CA GLY A 495 -23.53 -17.80 6.48
C GLY A 495 -22.54 -18.30 7.51
N ALA A 496 -23.03 -19.12 8.43
CA ALA A 496 -22.22 -19.83 9.42
C ALA A 496 -22.72 -21.27 9.57
N ILE A 497 -21.78 -22.24 9.58
CA ILE A 497 -22.04 -23.67 9.80
C ILE A 497 -21.02 -24.19 10.81
N ARG A 498 -21.49 -24.81 11.91
CA ARG A 498 -20.67 -25.42 12.95
C ARG A 498 -20.35 -26.85 12.59
N GLY A 499 -19.08 -27.16 12.40
CA GLY A 499 -18.54 -28.52 12.37
C GLY A 499 -18.21 -28.99 13.79
N LYS A 500 -18.81 -30.08 14.21
CA LYS A 500 -18.65 -30.63 15.58
C LYS A 500 -17.43 -31.53 15.65
N ARG A 501 -16.58 -31.28 16.61
CA ARG A 501 -15.36 -32.05 16.96
C ARG A 501 -14.45 -32.35 15.77
N LEU A 502 -13.52 -31.43 15.50
CA LEU A 502 -12.52 -31.60 14.45
C LEU A 502 -11.65 -32.85 14.71
N ARG A 503 -11.64 -33.85 13.82
CA ARG A 503 -10.90 -35.12 13.94
C ARG A 503 -9.44 -35.02 13.49
N SER A 504 -9.15 -34.12 12.54
CA SER A 504 -7.80 -33.93 12.02
C SER A 504 -7.61 -32.50 11.55
N PRO A 505 -6.39 -31.94 11.64
CA PRO A 505 -6.16 -30.52 11.37
C PRO A 505 -6.59 -30.09 9.96
N LEU A 506 -7.13 -28.86 9.83
CA LEU A 506 -7.47 -28.26 8.53
C LEU A 506 -6.20 -27.73 7.82
N PRO A 507 -6.09 -27.84 6.48
CA PRO A 507 -4.93 -27.32 5.72
C PRO A 507 -4.87 -25.78 5.72
N PRO A 508 -3.70 -25.20 5.36
CA PRO A 508 -2.41 -25.83 5.09
C PRO A 508 -1.67 -26.22 6.37
N LEU A 509 -0.89 -27.30 6.32
CA LEU A 509 -0.12 -27.81 7.47
C LEU A 509 1.39 -27.53 7.36
N ASP A 510 1.86 -27.16 6.19
CA ASP A 510 3.26 -26.94 5.84
C ASP A 510 3.82 -25.55 6.24
N ARG A 511 2.99 -24.70 6.88
CA ARG A 511 3.32 -23.33 7.27
C ARG A 511 2.83 -23.00 8.66
N GLN A 512 3.23 -23.83 9.65
CA GLN A 512 2.79 -23.67 11.03
C GLN A 512 3.78 -22.85 11.87
N PRO A 513 3.35 -22.16 12.95
CA PRO A 513 4.26 -21.58 13.92
C PRO A 513 5.22 -22.64 14.47
N GLY A 514 6.54 -22.47 14.25
CA GLY A 514 7.56 -23.36 14.79
C GLY A 514 7.78 -24.67 14.03
N SER A 515 7.29 -24.80 12.78
CA SER A 515 7.67 -25.89 11.87
C SER A 515 8.94 -25.58 11.11
#